data_aa8f81e6fe879e665ee9d22fe27144e2
#
_entry.id   aa8f81e6fe879e665ee9d22fe27144e2
#
_cell.length_a   1.000
_cell.length_b   1.000
_cell.length_c   1.000
_cell.angle_alpha   90.00
_cell.angle_beta   90.00
_cell.angle_gamma   90.00
#
_symmetry.space_group_name_H-M   'P 1'
#
loop_
_entity.id
_entity.type
_entity.pdbx_description
1 polymer ?
#
loop_
_entity_poly.entity_id
_entity_poly.type
_entity_poly.pdbx_seq_one_letter_code
_entity_poly.pdbx_strand_id
1 'polypeptide(L)'
;QIHTYTRAEELLAGEKSGEVTMLVVAESSCEEALNTLQPTCQAILNESGTLRFHQFPNINKYQEAGQVWKELLALYVETTGIRMPLLCAEYKTRFIGMYSPVHRCLQSTFALTFAQLMAEKHPTLYLNFEHYVGIIELLPERQNRDLADLLYFLAGDEGKFPLRMQTVIQRKGNLDYIPPMRNGQNLLGITWEEWRSLFQRIEELGKYEYVILDLSESIQGLLDVLQMCIKVFTLTREDKICLLYTSPSPRDVE
;
A
#
# COMPACT_ATOMS: atom_id res chain seq x y z
N GLN A 1 14.92 16.07 -11.98
CA GLN A 1 14.94 17.47 -11.55
C GLN A 1 13.53 18.03 -11.67
N ILE A 2 13.08 18.86 -10.71
CA ILE A 2 11.75 19.49 -10.72
C ILE A 2 11.95 20.96 -11.03
N HIS A 3 11.26 21.45 -12.08
CA HIS A 3 11.23 22.85 -12.45
C HIS A 3 9.80 23.38 -12.26
N THR A 4 9.66 24.60 -11.78
CA THR A 4 8.36 25.23 -11.54
C THR A 4 8.30 26.55 -12.27
N TYR A 5 7.18 26.80 -12.96
CA TYR A 5 6.92 28.00 -13.74
C TYR A 5 5.59 28.61 -13.35
N THR A 6 5.47 29.91 -13.39
CA THR A 6 4.22 30.63 -13.08
C THR A 6 3.41 30.94 -14.32
N ARG A 7 4.03 30.93 -15.49
CA ARG A 7 3.41 31.25 -16.79
C ARG A 7 3.80 30.23 -17.84
N ALA A 8 2.86 29.92 -18.73
CA ALA A 8 3.09 29.00 -19.84
C ALA A 8 4.22 29.47 -20.79
N GLU A 9 4.34 30.78 -21.02
CA GLU A 9 5.40 31.36 -21.85
C GLU A 9 6.81 31.11 -21.29
N GLU A 10 6.97 31.18 -19.98
CA GLU A 10 8.25 30.93 -19.30
C GLU A 10 8.64 29.43 -19.40
N LEU A 11 7.66 28.55 -19.28
CA LEU A 11 7.85 27.11 -19.45
C LEU A 11 8.29 26.78 -20.89
N LEU A 12 7.60 27.33 -21.89
CA LEU A 12 7.93 27.12 -23.30
C LEU A 12 9.29 27.70 -23.70
N ALA A 13 9.75 28.74 -23.01
CA ALA A 13 11.07 29.33 -23.23
C ALA A 13 12.18 28.55 -22.50
N GLY A 14 11.88 27.94 -21.37
CA GLY A 14 12.85 27.24 -20.51
C GLY A 14 13.05 25.76 -20.84
N GLU A 15 12.05 25.09 -21.42
CA GLU A 15 12.08 23.67 -21.65
C GLU A 15 12.00 23.32 -23.12
N LYS A 16 12.71 22.26 -23.52
CA LYS A 16 12.69 21.79 -24.93
C LYS A 16 11.71 20.66 -25.11
N SER A 17 11.10 20.60 -26.29
CA SER A 17 10.22 19.48 -26.68
C SER A 17 10.97 18.16 -26.57
N GLY A 18 10.32 17.18 -25.88
CA GLY A 18 10.87 15.84 -25.65
C GLY A 18 11.82 15.69 -24.47
N GLU A 19 12.25 16.78 -23.81
CA GLU A 19 13.03 16.72 -22.57
C GLU A 19 12.15 16.63 -21.31
N VAL A 20 10.88 17.06 -21.43
CA VAL A 20 9.92 17.02 -20.33
C VAL A 20 9.34 15.63 -20.17
N THR A 21 9.68 14.95 -19.09
CA THR A 21 9.18 13.62 -18.79
C THR A 21 7.74 13.65 -18.26
N MET A 22 7.45 14.57 -17.34
CA MET A 22 6.12 14.74 -16.76
C MET A 22 5.77 16.22 -16.67
N LEU A 23 4.63 16.60 -17.23
CA LEU A 23 4.09 17.95 -17.17
C LEU A 23 2.83 17.98 -16.31
N VAL A 24 2.85 18.80 -15.26
CA VAL A 24 1.70 19.02 -14.38
C VAL A 24 1.26 20.47 -14.51
N VAL A 25 0.02 20.70 -14.94
CA VAL A 25 -0.50 22.02 -15.25
C VAL A 25 -1.74 22.32 -14.41
N ALA A 26 -1.85 23.52 -13.85
CA ALA A 26 -3.07 23.98 -13.24
C ALA A 26 -4.18 24.15 -14.31
N GLU A 27 -5.43 23.83 -13.95
CA GLU A 27 -6.58 23.98 -14.88
C GLU A 27 -6.68 25.38 -15.48
N SER A 28 -6.40 26.40 -14.66
CA SER A 28 -6.42 27.81 -15.05
C SER A 28 -5.32 28.21 -16.04
N SER A 29 -4.23 27.44 -16.12
CA SER A 29 -3.04 27.72 -16.94
C SER A 29 -2.88 26.71 -18.08
N CYS A 30 -3.89 25.89 -18.34
CA CYS A 30 -3.85 24.91 -19.41
C CYS A 30 -4.13 25.58 -20.77
N GLU A 31 -3.09 25.70 -21.59
CA GLU A 31 -3.13 26.30 -22.91
C GLU A 31 -2.77 25.27 -23.98
N GLU A 32 -3.34 25.41 -25.19
CA GLU A 32 -3.02 24.52 -26.33
C GLU A 32 -1.54 24.56 -26.72
N ALA A 33 -0.86 25.70 -26.48
CA ALA A 33 0.57 25.87 -26.74
C ALA A 33 1.44 24.85 -25.96
N LEU A 34 1.00 24.35 -24.80
CA LEU A 34 1.73 23.37 -24.00
C LEU A 34 1.83 22.00 -24.67
N ASN A 35 0.94 21.70 -25.62
CA ASN A 35 1.01 20.46 -26.41
C ASN A 35 2.26 20.38 -27.29
N THR A 36 2.93 21.52 -27.55
CA THR A 36 4.18 21.55 -28.33
C THR A 36 5.35 20.89 -27.60
N LEU A 37 5.31 20.80 -26.26
CA LEU A 37 6.36 20.18 -25.45
C LEU A 37 6.40 18.66 -25.55
N GLN A 38 5.30 18.03 -25.97
CA GLN A 38 5.17 16.57 -26.10
C GLN A 38 5.70 15.79 -24.87
N PRO A 39 5.22 16.09 -23.66
CA PRO A 39 5.68 15.39 -22.47
C PRO A 39 5.28 13.91 -22.55
N THR A 40 6.10 13.04 -21.95
CA THR A 40 5.77 11.60 -21.88
C THR A 40 4.49 11.34 -21.07
N CYS A 41 4.26 12.15 -20.03
CA CYS A 41 3.07 12.09 -19.18
C CYS A 41 2.58 13.51 -18.88
N GLN A 42 1.26 13.74 -18.97
CA GLN A 42 0.65 15.02 -18.64
C GLN A 42 -0.52 14.84 -17.69
N ALA A 43 -0.63 15.70 -16.68
CA ALA A 43 -1.75 15.73 -15.73
C ALA A 43 -2.23 17.17 -15.52
N ILE A 44 -3.53 17.33 -15.29
CA ILE A 44 -4.14 18.61 -14.95
C ILE A 44 -4.53 18.62 -13.48
N LEU A 45 -4.07 19.66 -12.77
CA LEU A 45 -4.55 19.95 -11.41
C LEU A 45 -5.89 20.66 -11.52
N ASN A 46 -6.96 19.91 -11.26
CA ASN A 46 -8.33 20.39 -11.33
C ASN A 46 -8.64 21.27 -10.12
N GLU A 47 -9.12 22.49 -10.38
CA GLU A 47 -9.48 23.50 -9.39
C GLU A 47 -10.99 23.68 -9.26
N SER A 48 -11.73 23.49 -10.35
CA SER A 48 -13.16 23.80 -10.43
C SER A 48 -14.07 22.65 -10.01
N GLY A 49 -13.53 21.43 -9.89
CA GLY A 49 -14.32 20.20 -9.69
C GLY A 49 -15.08 19.75 -10.93
N THR A 50 -14.98 20.47 -12.05
CA THR A 50 -15.56 20.11 -13.34
C THR A 50 -14.48 19.57 -14.27
N LEU A 51 -14.80 18.57 -15.08
CA LEU A 51 -13.88 17.97 -16.04
C LEU A 51 -13.89 18.79 -17.35
N ARG A 52 -13.12 19.87 -17.42
CA ARG A 52 -13.01 20.69 -18.64
C ARG A 52 -12.14 20.06 -19.73
N PHE A 53 -11.10 19.33 -19.31
CA PHE A 53 -10.12 18.74 -20.22
C PHE A 53 -10.15 17.21 -20.10
N HIS A 54 -11.19 16.59 -20.70
CA HIS A 54 -11.41 15.13 -20.64
C HIS A 54 -10.29 14.29 -21.26
N GLN A 55 -9.48 14.89 -22.13
CA GLN A 55 -8.39 14.21 -22.82
C GLN A 55 -7.15 13.98 -21.94
N PHE A 56 -7.07 14.64 -20.79
CA PHE A 56 -5.96 14.51 -19.84
C PHE A 56 -6.45 14.00 -18.50
N PRO A 57 -5.64 13.21 -17.79
CA PRO A 57 -5.93 12.84 -16.41
C PRO A 57 -6.06 14.08 -15.53
N ASN A 58 -7.13 14.12 -14.74
CA ASN A 58 -7.44 15.22 -13.83
C ASN A 58 -7.19 14.78 -12.39
N ILE A 59 -6.39 15.55 -11.68
CA ILE A 59 -6.05 15.34 -10.26
C ILE A 59 -6.60 16.52 -9.47
N ASN A 60 -7.33 16.24 -8.39
CA ASN A 60 -7.86 17.31 -7.54
C ASN A 60 -6.70 18.08 -6.86
N LYS A 61 -6.65 19.39 -7.06
CA LYS A 61 -5.62 20.25 -6.47
C LYS A 61 -5.76 20.38 -4.95
N TYR A 62 -6.98 20.36 -4.44
CA TYR A 62 -7.31 20.65 -3.04
C TYR A 62 -7.34 19.39 -2.15
N GLN A 63 -6.37 18.51 -2.35
CA GLN A 63 -6.13 17.35 -1.50
C GLN A 63 -4.73 17.42 -0.88
N GLU A 64 -4.41 16.52 0.04
CA GLU A 64 -3.07 16.48 0.64
C GLU A 64 -1.98 16.32 -0.42
N ALA A 65 -0.87 17.05 -0.27
CA ALA A 65 0.26 16.99 -1.21
C ALA A 65 0.76 15.56 -1.43
N GLY A 66 0.74 14.73 -0.37
CA GLY A 66 1.09 13.31 -0.46
C GLY A 66 0.15 12.52 -1.37
N GLN A 67 -1.15 12.87 -1.39
CA GLN A 67 -2.13 12.23 -2.26
C GLN A 67 -1.97 12.66 -3.72
N VAL A 68 -1.76 13.96 -3.97
CA VAL A 68 -1.43 14.48 -5.31
C VAL A 68 -0.22 13.74 -5.87
N TRP A 69 0.83 13.59 -5.05
CA TRP A 69 2.05 12.89 -5.46
C TRP A 69 1.81 11.43 -5.81
N LYS A 70 1.00 10.71 -5.03
CA LYS A 70 0.64 9.31 -5.30
C LYS A 70 -0.13 9.15 -6.61
N GLU A 71 -1.08 10.04 -6.88
CA GLU A 71 -1.86 10.02 -8.12
C GLU A 71 -0.98 10.32 -9.34
N LEU A 72 -0.06 11.28 -9.21
CA LEU A 72 0.93 11.59 -10.25
C LEU A 72 1.85 10.40 -10.53
N LEU A 73 2.35 9.73 -9.48
CA LEU A 73 3.17 8.53 -9.64
C LEU A 73 2.41 7.39 -10.31
N ALA A 74 1.15 7.15 -9.91
CA ALA A 74 0.31 6.13 -10.52
C ALA A 74 0.14 6.37 -12.01
N LEU A 75 -0.18 7.62 -12.38
CA LEU A 75 -0.32 8.05 -13.76
C LEU A 75 0.98 7.86 -14.56
N TYR A 76 2.10 8.24 -13.98
CA TYR A 76 3.40 8.10 -14.61
C TYR A 76 3.75 6.64 -14.92
N VAL A 77 3.49 5.74 -13.96
CA VAL A 77 3.69 4.30 -14.12
C VAL A 77 2.81 3.73 -15.22
N GLU A 78 1.53 4.15 -15.26
CA GLU A 78 0.57 3.70 -16.27
C GLU A 78 0.98 4.16 -17.68
N THR A 79 1.46 5.40 -17.80
CA THR A 79 1.80 6.00 -19.10
C THR A 79 3.14 5.54 -19.62
N THR A 80 4.16 5.47 -18.78
CA THR A 80 5.55 5.23 -19.24
C THR A 80 5.94 3.77 -19.30
N GLY A 81 5.25 2.91 -18.55
CA GLY A 81 5.66 1.51 -18.43
C GLY A 81 7.05 1.30 -17.81
N ILE A 82 7.62 2.33 -17.19
CA ILE A 82 8.99 2.26 -16.67
C ILE A 82 9.09 1.22 -15.55
N ARG A 83 10.01 0.27 -15.72
CA ARG A 83 10.49 -0.59 -14.63
C ARG A 83 11.39 0.25 -13.74
N MET A 84 10.93 0.57 -12.51
CA MET A 84 11.86 1.14 -11.54
C MET A 84 12.94 0.11 -11.22
N PRO A 85 14.23 0.51 -11.21
CA PRO A 85 15.23 -0.35 -10.59
C PRO A 85 14.77 -0.60 -9.15
N LEU A 86 14.73 -1.89 -8.75
CA LEU A 86 14.53 -2.28 -7.36
C LEU A 86 15.44 -1.37 -6.52
N LEU A 87 14.85 -0.60 -5.63
CA LEU A 87 15.61 0.07 -4.58
C LEU A 87 16.49 -1.03 -3.98
N CYS A 88 17.79 -0.81 -3.92
CA CYS A 88 18.72 -1.80 -3.38
C CYS A 88 18.12 -2.35 -2.10
N ALA A 89 17.93 -3.66 -2.03
CA ALA A 89 17.36 -4.32 -0.87
C ALA A 89 18.25 -4.00 0.34
N GLU A 90 17.82 -3.05 1.18
CA GLU A 90 18.58 -2.63 2.37
C GLU A 90 18.35 -3.63 3.50
N TYR A 91 17.14 -4.20 3.57
CA TYR A 91 16.72 -5.06 4.67
C TYR A 91 16.33 -6.45 4.18
N LYS A 92 16.70 -7.46 4.95
CA LYS A 92 16.08 -8.77 4.87
C LYS A 92 14.76 -8.71 5.62
N THR A 93 13.67 -8.74 4.89
CA THR A 93 12.32 -8.67 5.46
C THR A 93 12.01 -9.87 6.36
N ARG A 94 11.42 -9.60 7.51
CA ARG A 94 11.01 -10.57 8.52
C ARG A 94 9.51 -10.45 8.78
N PHE A 95 8.78 -11.53 8.60
CA PHE A 95 7.34 -11.56 8.84
C PHE A 95 7.04 -12.00 10.26
N ILE A 96 6.15 -11.27 10.95
CA ILE A 96 5.68 -11.59 12.30
C ILE A 96 4.17 -11.71 12.24
N GLY A 97 3.64 -12.90 12.59
CA GLY A 97 2.21 -13.17 12.58
C GLY A 97 1.57 -12.87 13.94
N MET A 98 0.41 -12.24 13.92
CA MET A 98 -0.50 -12.11 15.06
C MET A 98 -1.76 -12.90 14.74
N TYR A 99 -2.11 -13.84 15.57
CA TYR A 99 -3.24 -14.73 15.33
C TYR A 99 -3.97 -15.07 16.62
N SER A 100 -5.28 -15.22 16.56
CA SER A 100 -6.09 -15.71 17.66
C SER A 100 -7.13 -16.70 17.17
N PRO A 101 -7.14 -17.93 17.70
CA PRO A 101 -8.17 -18.92 17.39
C PRO A 101 -9.52 -18.63 18.08
N VAL A 102 -9.58 -17.64 18.98
CA VAL A 102 -10.76 -17.41 19.84
C VAL A 102 -11.47 -16.10 19.55
N HIS A 103 -10.93 -15.25 18.69
CA HIS A 103 -11.43 -13.92 18.37
C HIS A 103 -11.74 -13.00 19.59
N ARG A 104 -12.09 -11.73 19.34
CA ARG A 104 -12.48 -10.75 20.38
C ARG A 104 -11.50 -10.65 21.56
N CYS A 105 -10.20 -10.87 21.31
CA CYS A 105 -9.12 -10.76 22.30
C CYS A 105 -8.23 -9.52 22.06
N LEU A 106 -8.75 -8.49 21.39
CA LEU A 106 -8.02 -7.27 21.02
C LEU A 106 -6.80 -7.52 20.13
N GLN A 107 -6.82 -8.58 19.31
CA GLN A 107 -5.71 -8.95 18.43
C GLN A 107 -5.26 -7.80 17.54
N SER A 108 -6.17 -7.18 16.78
CA SER A 108 -5.81 -6.08 15.87
C SER A 108 -5.30 -4.85 16.63
N THR A 109 -5.83 -4.57 17.82
CA THR A 109 -5.31 -3.49 18.68
C THR A 109 -3.89 -3.79 19.11
N PHE A 110 -3.62 -5.02 19.56
CA PHE A 110 -2.27 -5.46 19.92
C PHE A 110 -1.32 -5.42 18.71
N ALA A 111 -1.75 -5.98 17.57
CA ALA A 111 -0.95 -6.02 16.34
C ALA A 111 -0.57 -4.62 15.85
N LEU A 112 -1.54 -3.68 15.82
CA LEU A 112 -1.29 -2.30 15.42
C LEU A 112 -0.37 -1.57 16.40
N THR A 113 -0.60 -1.72 17.72
CA THR A 113 0.26 -1.10 18.74
C THR A 113 1.68 -1.65 18.68
N PHE A 114 1.82 -2.97 18.54
CA PHE A 114 3.12 -3.61 18.36
C PHE A 114 3.84 -3.10 17.12
N ALA A 115 3.12 -2.99 15.98
CA ALA A 115 3.67 -2.46 14.74
C ALA A 115 4.13 -1.00 14.89
N GLN A 116 3.38 -0.16 15.61
CA GLN A 116 3.77 1.23 15.91
C GLN A 116 5.04 1.31 16.75
N LEU A 117 5.16 0.48 17.78
CA LEU A 117 6.36 0.43 18.62
C LEU A 117 7.58 -0.06 17.83
N MET A 118 7.41 -1.07 16.97
CA MET A 118 8.48 -1.52 16.08
C MET A 118 8.89 -0.43 15.09
N ALA A 119 7.95 0.33 14.56
CA ALA A 119 8.18 1.40 13.60
C ALA A 119 8.97 2.60 14.16
N GLU A 120 9.07 2.73 15.48
CA GLU A 120 9.93 3.75 16.11
C GLU A 120 11.42 3.54 15.81
N LYS A 121 11.84 2.28 15.61
CA LYS A 121 13.26 1.91 15.47
C LYS A 121 13.59 1.20 14.16
N HIS A 122 12.59 0.59 13.53
CA HIS A 122 12.76 -0.29 12.38
C HIS A 122 11.75 0.05 11.28
N PRO A 123 12.15 0.09 10.01
CA PRO A 123 11.20 0.21 8.91
C PRO A 123 10.19 -0.93 8.96
N THR A 124 8.94 -0.59 9.28
CA THR A 124 7.89 -1.58 9.56
C THR A 124 6.67 -1.33 8.69
N LEU A 125 6.11 -2.41 8.15
CA LEU A 125 4.84 -2.44 7.42
C LEU A 125 3.80 -3.23 8.23
N TYR A 126 2.58 -2.71 8.32
CA TYR A 126 1.44 -3.42 8.90
C TYR A 126 0.44 -3.81 7.83
N LEU A 127 0.04 -5.08 7.82
CA LEU A 127 -0.99 -5.66 6.95
C LEU A 127 -2.09 -6.31 7.82
N ASN A 128 -3.34 -5.96 7.52
CA ASN A 128 -4.50 -6.52 8.21
C ASN A 128 -5.30 -7.43 7.28
N PHE A 129 -5.51 -8.67 7.72
CA PHE A 129 -6.24 -9.73 7.01
C PHE A 129 -7.53 -10.13 7.75
N GLU A 130 -8.05 -9.25 8.58
CA GLU A 130 -9.32 -9.47 9.25
C GLU A 130 -10.49 -9.21 8.30
N HIS A 131 -11.47 -10.11 8.36
CA HIS A 131 -12.68 -10.02 7.53
C HIS A 131 -13.60 -8.85 7.94
N TYR A 132 -13.68 -8.57 9.24
CA TYR A 132 -14.46 -7.46 9.79
C TYR A 132 -13.54 -6.42 10.40
N VAL A 133 -13.36 -5.33 9.70
CA VAL A 133 -12.32 -4.35 10.03
C VAL A 133 -12.86 -3.19 10.85
N GLY A 134 -12.98 -3.35 12.15
CA GLY A 134 -13.24 -2.25 13.08
C GLY A 134 -12.08 -1.26 13.21
N ILE A 135 -10.87 -1.68 12.83
CA ILE A 135 -9.65 -0.87 12.92
C ILE A 135 -9.61 0.30 11.92
N ILE A 136 -10.45 0.28 10.87
CA ILE A 136 -10.56 1.38 9.88
C ILE A 136 -10.88 2.71 10.57
N GLU A 137 -11.67 2.70 11.65
CA GLU A 137 -12.03 3.91 12.40
C GLU A 137 -10.82 4.50 13.15
N LEU A 138 -9.81 3.69 13.44
CA LEU A 138 -8.57 4.13 14.09
C LEU A 138 -7.52 4.63 13.10
N LEU A 139 -7.72 4.38 11.80
CA LEU A 139 -6.83 4.82 10.74
C LEU A 139 -7.34 6.14 10.14
N PRO A 140 -6.45 7.08 9.79
CA PRO A 140 -6.88 8.33 9.18
C PRO A 140 -7.50 8.08 7.81
N GLU A 141 -8.49 8.86 7.52
CA GLU A 141 -9.35 9.00 6.35
C GLU A 141 -9.33 7.96 5.20
N ARG A 142 -10.53 7.72 4.68
CA ARG A 142 -10.85 6.81 3.55
C ARG A 142 -10.04 7.17 2.31
N GLN A 143 -9.00 6.42 2.07
CA GLN A 143 -8.32 6.48 0.78
C GLN A 143 -8.99 5.55 -0.24
N ASN A 144 -8.81 5.90 -1.52
CA ASN A 144 -9.47 5.20 -2.61
C ASN A 144 -8.88 3.80 -2.90
N ARG A 145 -7.72 3.45 -2.34
CA ARG A 145 -6.99 2.19 -2.61
C ARG A 145 -6.78 1.39 -1.33
N ASP A 146 -6.87 0.07 -1.46
CA ASP A 146 -6.75 -0.88 -0.37
C ASP A 146 -5.91 -2.11 -0.76
N LEU A 147 -5.88 -3.13 0.10
CA LEU A 147 -5.13 -4.37 -0.12
C LEU A 147 -5.61 -5.13 -1.39
N ALA A 148 -6.89 -5.01 -1.78
CA ALA A 148 -7.39 -5.63 -3.00
C ALA A 148 -6.77 -5.00 -4.26
N ASP A 149 -6.59 -3.68 -4.27
CA ASP A 149 -5.91 -2.98 -5.38
C ASP A 149 -4.46 -3.44 -5.50
N LEU A 150 -3.77 -3.66 -4.37
CA LEU A 150 -2.40 -4.16 -4.40
C LEU A 150 -2.31 -5.56 -4.99
N LEU A 151 -3.23 -6.46 -4.62
CA LEU A 151 -3.30 -7.82 -5.19
C LEU A 151 -3.61 -7.80 -6.68
N TYR A 152 -4.51 -6.94 -7.11
CA TYR A 152 -4.78 -6.75 -8.54
C TYR A 152 -3.50 -6.37 -9.31
N PHE A 153 -2.63 -5.57 -8.71
CA PHE A 153 -1.36 -5.19 -9.31
C PHE A 153 -0.33 -6.32 -9.37
N LEU A 154 -0.48 -7.39 -8.60
CA LEU A 154 0.40 -8.56 -8.68
C LEU A 154 0.28 -9.29 -10.02
N ALA A 155 -0.91 -9.31 -10.60
CA ALA A 155 -1.16 -9.94 -11.91
C ALA A 155 -0.51 -9.18 -13.08
N GLY A 156 0.01 -7.98 -12.84
CA GLY A 156 0.63 -7.11 -13.83
C GLY A 156 2.14 -7.26 -13.96
N ASP A 157 2.76 -6.28 -14.62
CA ASP A 157 4.22 -6.21 -14.83
C ASP A 157 4.97 -6.09 -13.50
N GLU A 158 5.88 -7.02 -13.25
CA GLU A 158 6.69 -7.11 -12.04
C GLU A 158 7.48 -5.82 -11.74
N GLY A 159 8.02 -5.20 -12.77
CA GLY A 159 8.81 -3.97 -12.63
C GLY A 159 8.03 -2.76 -12.15
N LYS A 160 6.69 -2.81 -12.18
CA LYS A 160 5.82 -1.72 -11.75
C LYS A 160 5.35 -1.86 -10.28
N PHE A 161 5.51 -3.04 -9.69
CA PHE A 161 5.03 -3.32 -8.33
C PHE A 161 5.53 -2.31 -7.28
N PRO A 162 6.83 -1.91 -7.24
CA PRO A 162 7.34 -0.95 -6.27
C PRO A 162 6.58 0.38 -6.28
N LEU A 163 6.32 0.92 -7.48
CA LEU A 163 5.59 2.18 -7.64
C LEU A 163 4.11 2.03 -7.27
N ARG A 164 3.48 0.94 -7.72
CA ARG A 164 2.08 0.65 -7.39
C ARG A 164 1.88 0.46 -5.90
N MET A 165 2.80 -0.22 -5.23
CA MET A 165 2.78 -0.35 -3.77
C MET A 165 2.86 1.01 -3.07
N GLN A 166 3.67 1.95 -3.56
CA GLN A 166 3.74 3.31 -3.02
C GLN A 166 2.40 4.06 -3.14
N THR A 167 1.59 3.78 -4.16
CA THR A 167 0.27 4.41 -4.32
C THR A 167 -0.79 3.89 -3.35
N VAL A 168 -0.57 2.72 -2.74
CA VAL A 168 -1.50 2.07 -1.80
C VAL A 168 -1.06 2.29 -0.36
N ILE A 169 0.25 2.31 -0.09
CA ILE A 169 0.80 2.51 1.25
C ILE A 169 0.33 3.83 1.86
N GLN A 170 -0.07 3.73 3.11
CA GLN A 170 -0.40 4.83 3.99
C GLN A 170 0.63 4.93 5.10
N ARG A 171 0.71 6.10 5.74
CA ARG A 171 1.59 6.31 6.89
C ARG A 171 0.85 6.92 8.06
N LYS A 172 1.09 6.36 9.24
CA LYS A 172 0.64 6.92 10.52
C LYS A 172 1.83 7.01 11.48
N GLY A 173 2.31 8.22 11.75
CA GLY A 173 3.59 8.42 12.43
C GLY A 173 4.73 7.81 11.61
N ASN A 174 5.48 6.88 12.20
CA ASN A 174 6.57 6.16 11.52
C ASN A 174 6.12 4.83 10.89
N LEU A 175 4.88 4.40 11.12
CA LEU A 175 4.37 3.13 10.62
C LEU A 175 3.79 3.30 9.22
N ASP A 176 4.31 2.52 8.26
CA ASP A 176 3.67 2.30 6.97
C ASP A 176 2.63 1.18 7.11
N TYR A 177 1.45 1.36 6.52
CA TYR A 177 0.42 0.33 6.49
C TYR A 177 -0.33 0.32 5.15
N ILE A 178 -0.94 -0.80 4.83
CA ILE A 178 -1.85 -0.91 3.69
C ILE A 178 -3.27 -1.00 4.25
N PRO A 179 -4.20 -0.13 3.78
CA PRO A 179 -5.58 -0.21 4.21
C PRO A 179 -6.15 -1.61 3.97
N PRO A 180 -6.87 -2.19 4.92
CA PRO A 180 -7.50 -3.49 4.74
C PRO A 180 -8.56 -3.44 3.64
N MET A 181 -8.90 -4.59 3.08
CA MET A 181 -9.92 -4.69 2.04
C MET A 181 -11.25 -4.13 2.53
N ARG A 182 -11.88 -3.26 1.75
CA ARG A 182 -13.21 -2.71 2.06
C ARG A 182 -14.28 -3.77 2.12
N ASN A 183 -14.18 -4.76 1.23
CA ASN A 183 -15.04 -5.93 1.25
C ASN A 183 -14.23 -7.13 1.75
N GLY A 184 -14.40 -7.47 3.03
CA GLY A 184 -13.71 -8.60 3.63
C GLY A 184 -14.01 -9.95 2.95
N GLN A 185 -15.14 -10.09 2.25
CA GLN A 185 -15.43 -11.32 1.49
C GLN A 185 -14.41 -11.58 0.38
N ASN A 186 -13.77 -10.55 -0.15
CA ASN A 186 -12.72 -10.70 -1.15
C ASN A 186 -11.52 -11.49 -0.60
N LEU A 187 -11.26 -11.43 0.71
CA LEU A 187 -10.19 -12.22 1.36
C LEU A 187 -10.37 -13.73 1.16
N LEU A 188 -11.62 -14.20 1.18
CA LEU A 188 -11.93 -15.63 1.03
C LEU A 188 -11.58 -16.19 -0.35
N GLY A 189 -11.57 -15.32 -1.35
CA GLY A 189 -11.25 -15.69 -2.73
C GLY A 189 -9.76 -15.70 -3.06
N ILE A 190 -8.91 -15.17 -2.20
CA ILE A 190 -7.47 -15.07 -2.44
C ILE A 190 -6.79 -16.40 -2.10
N THR A 191 -6.08 -16.95 -3.05
CA THR A 191 -5.36 -18.21 -2.91
C THR A 191 -4.04 -18.04 -2.13
N TRP A 192 -3.51 -19.16 -1.63
CA TRP A 192 -2.17 -19.15 -1.02
C TRP A 192 -1.08 -18.65 -1.97
N GLU A 193 -1.16 -19.03 -3.24
CA GLU A 193 -0.20 -18.62 -4.26
C GLU A 193 -0.17 -17.10 -4.45
N GLU A 194 -1.33 -16.45 -4.39
CA GLU A 194 -1.43 -14.99 -4.48
C GLU A 194 -0.84 -14.32 -3.23
N TRP A 195 -1.12 -14.85 -2.03
CA TRP A 195 -0.49 -14.36 -0.79
C TRP A 195 1.03 -14.53 -0.83
N ARG A 196 1.48 -15.70 -1.22
CA ARG A 196 2.90 -15.99 -1.36
C ARG A 196 3.59 -15.02 -2.33
N SER A 197 2.96 -14.76 -3.47
CA SER A 197 3.47 -13.80 -4.45
C SER A 197 3.56 -12.39 -3.86
N LEU A 198 2.54 -11.94 -3.11
CA LEU A 198 2.56 -10.64 -2.44
C LEU A 198 3.73 -10.55 -1.45
N PHE A 199 3.89 -11.54 -0.58
CA PHE A 199 4.94 -11.54 0.43
C PHE A 199 6.32 -11.56 -0.20
N GLN A 200 6.52 -12.36 -1.25
CA GLN A 200 7.77 -12.40 -2.00
C GLN A 200 8.09 -11.03 -2.61
N ARG A 201 7.12 -10.36 -3.22
CA ARG A 201 7.31 -9.01 -3.77
C ARG A 201 7.65 -7.98 -2.71
N ILE A 202 7.04 -8.06 -1.53
CA ILE A 202 7.35 -7.19 -0.40
C ILE A 202 8.78 -7.44 0.09
N GLU A 203 9.24 -8.70 0.14
CA GLU A 203 10.60 -9.07 0.50
C GLU A 203 11.62 -8.56 -0.52
N GLU A 204 11.35 -8.74 -1.82
CA GLU A 204 12.20 -8.27 -2.92
C GLU A 204 12.40 -6.75 -2.94
N LEU A 205 11.43 -5.99 -2.43
CA LEU A 205 11.57 -4.54 -2.27
C LEU A 205 12.69 -4.15 -1.30
N GLY A 206 12.97 -4.98 -0.29
CA GLY A 206 13.97 -4.70 0.74
C GLY A 206 13.77 -3.39 1.52
N LYS A 207 12.56 -2.81 1.45
CA LYS A 207 12.22 -1.54 2.11
C LYS A 207 11.96 -1.71 3.61
N TYR A 208 11.39 -2.86 4.00
CA TYR A 208 10.95 -3.11 5.37
C TYR A 208 11.80 -4.17 6.04
N GLU A 209 12.23 -3.91 7.25
CA GLU A 209 12.87 -4.91 8.10
C GLU A 209 11.83 -5.86 8.71
N TYR A 210 10.66 -5.31 9.09
CA TYR A 210 9.57 -6.10 9.66
C TYR A 210 8.25 -5.87 8.93
N VAL A 211 7.51 -6.95 8.74
CA VAL A 211 6.13 -6.93 8.26
C VAL A 211 5.26 -7.63 9.30
N ILE A 212 4.33 -6.88 9.88
CA ILE A 212 3.41 -7.38 10.89
C ILE A 212 2.11 -7.78 10.20
N LEU A 213 1.77 -9.06 10.33
CA LEU A 213 0.59 -9.67 9.73
C LEU A 213 -0.46 -9.87 10.82
N ASP A 214 -1.58 -9.17 10.73
CA ASP A 214 -2.75 -9.36 11.59
C ASP A 214 -3.68 -10.36 10.90
N LEU A 215 -3.58 -11.64 11.29
CA LEU A 215 -4.10 -12.80 10.57
C LEU A 215 -5.45 -13.26 11.12
N SER A 216 -6.38 -13.63 10.23
CA SER A 216 -7.61 -14.32 10.58
C SER A 216 -7.68 -15.72 9.99
N GLU A 217 -8.59 -16.53 10.47
CA GLU A 217 -8.86 -17.87 9.93
C GLU A 217 -9.45 -17.84 8.52
N SER A 218 -9.91 -16.67 8.06
CA SER A 218 -10.50 -16.49 6.74
C SER A 218 -9.50 -16.58 5.60
N ILE A 219 -8.19 -16.59 5.90
CA ILE A 219 -7.14 -16.64 4.88
C ILE A 219 -6.94 -18.06 4.41
N GLN A 220 -7.01 -18.28 3.10
CA GLN A 220 -6.58 -19.54 2.51
C GLN A 220 -5.06 -19.71 2.69
N GLY A 221 -4.63 -20.89 3.13
CA GLY A 221 -3.22 -21.16 3.43
C GLY A 221 -2.72 -20.52 4.72
N LEU A 222 -3.60 -20.28 5.71
CA LEU A 222 -3.20 -19.69 7.00
C LEU A 222 -1.98 -20.40 7.62
N LEU A 223 -1.96 -21.74 7.62
CA LEU A 223 -0.84 -22.50 8.19
C LEU A 223 0.47 -22.23 7.45
N ASP A 224 0.42 -22.11 6.13
CA ASP A 224 1.61 -21.76 5.33
C ASP A 224 2.09 -20.36 5.64
N VAL A 225 1.17 -19.39 5.82
CA VAL A 225 1.52 -18.01 6.25
C VAL A 225 2.16 -18.03 7.64
N LEU A 226 1.60 -18.79 8.58
CA LEU A 226 2.17 -18.90 9.93
C LEU A 226 3.56 -19.55 9.91
N GLN A 227 3.80 -20.56 9.07
CA GLN A 227 5.10 -21.22 8.93
C GLN A 227 6.17 -20.31 8.33
N MET A 228 5.80 -19.38 7.44
CA MET A 228 6.75 -18.42 6.87
C MET A 228 7.13 -17.32 7.85
N CYS A 229 6.35 -17.07 8.91
CA CYS A 229 6.65 -16.08 9.93
C CYS A 229 7.84 -16.51 10.79
N ILE A 230 8.79 -15.59 11.04
CA ILE A 230 9.91 -15.86 11.98
C ILE A 230 9.42 -16.00 13.42
N LYS A 231 8.26 -15.41 13.72
CA LYS A 231 7.60 -15.45 15.02
C LYS A 231 6.09 -15.29 14.85
N VAL A 232 5.34 -16.06 15.64
CA VAL A 232 3.89 -15.94 15.73
C VAL A 232 3.52 -15.63 17.18
N PHE A 233 2.71 -14.59 17.38
CA PHE A 233 2.07 -14.31 18.66
C PHE A 233 0.64 -14.83 18.61
N THR A 234 0.36 -15.82 19.42
CA THR A 234 -0.99 -16.37 19.58
C THR A 234 -1.67 -15.70 20.76
N LEU A 235 -2.74 -14.96 20.47
CA LEU A 235 -3.52 -14.27 21.50
C LEU A 235 -4.68 -15.16 21.94
N THR A 236 -4.77 -15.39 23.22
CA THR A 236 -5.80 -16.22 23.85
C THR A 236 -6.46 -15.47 25.00
N ARG A 237 -7.60 -15.98 25.46
CA ARG A 237 -8.24 -15.51 26.69
C ARG A 237 -7.97 -16.49 27.82
N GLU A 238 -7.84 -15.97 29.01
CA GLU A 238 -7.69 -16.77 30.23
C GLU A 238 -9.07 -17.31 30.69
N ASP A 239 -9.73 -18.06 29.82
CA ASP A 239 -10.93 -18.80 30.17
C ASP A 239 -10.74 -20.31 29.87
N LYS A 240 -11.50 -21.14 30.58
CA LYS A 240 -11.35 -22.60 30.50
C LYS A 240 -11.60 -23.17 29.10
N ILE A 241 -12.45 -22.53 28.32
CA ILE A 241 -12.78 -22.95 26.95
C ILE A 241 -11.64 -22.63 26.01
N CYS A 242 -11.08 -21.41 26.08
CA CYS A 242 -9.92 -21.00 25.29
C CYS A 242 -8.71 -21.90 25.57
N LEU A 243 -8.43 -22.21 26.83
CA LEU A 243 -7.30 -23.03 27.21
C LEU A 243 -7.45 -24.50 26.73
N LEU A 244 -8.69 -25.03 26.64
CA LEU A 244 -8.94 -26.38 26.11
C LEU A 244 -8.61 -26.47 24.60
N TYR A 245 -8.81 -25.40 23.84
CA TYR A 245 -8.54 -25.38 22.38
C TYR A 245 -7.12 -25.00 22.01
N THR A 246 -6.37 -24.33 22.88
CA THR A 246 -5.06 -23.75 22.57
C THR A 246 -3.88 -24.36 23.30
N SER A 247 -4.13 -25.11 24.39
CA SER A 247 -3.07 -25.83 25.11
C SER A 247 -3.08 -27.30 24.73
N PRO A 248 -1.93 -27.88 24.36
CA PRO A 248 -1.83 -29.33 24.26
C PRO A 248 -2.25 -29.94 25.61
N SER A 249 -3.13 -30.90 25.57
CA SER A 249 -3.51 -31.65 26.76
C SER A 249 -2.26 -32.34 27.33
N PRO A 250 -2.11 -32.44 28.65
CA PRO A 250 -1.02 -33.24 29.23
C PRO A 250 -1.00 -34.72 28.74
N ARG A 251 -2.07 -35.16 28.09
CA ARG A 251 -2.16 -36.49 27.45
C ARG A 251 -1.63 -36.54 26.03
N ASP A 252 -1.38 -35.37 25.41
CA ASP A 252 -0.87 -35.28 24.03
C ASP A 252 0.66 -35.19 23.99
N VAL A 253 1.32 -35.33 25.14
CA VAL A 253 2.79 -35.21 25.34
C VAL A 253 3.43 -36.56 25.73
N GLU A 254 2.70 -37.67 25.65
CA GLU A 254 3.24 -39.03 25.81
C GLU A 254 3.61 -39.70 24.49
#